data_e21030ae4bab9ff0418e620ed07a4aaf
#
_entry.id   e21030ae4bab9ff0418e620ed07a4aaf
#
_cell.length_a   1.000
_cell.length_b   1.000
_cell.length_c   1.000
_cell.angle_alpha   90.00
_cell.angle_beta   90.00
_cell.angle_gamma   90.00
#
_symmetry.space_group_name_H-M   'P 1'
#
loop_
_entity.id
_entity.type
_entity.pdbx_description
1 polymer ?
#
loop_
_entity_poly.entity_id
_entity_poly.type
_entity_poly.pdbx_seq_one_letter_code
_entity_poly.pdbx_strand_id
1 'polypeptide(L)'
;WLIPHMKTNVGTISETVIQEAIDTLEENTGSQVNFIVCSSGVKRAYQKALAAYKRNIDVMELQGGYKALSYNGIPVVSDRFCPDGTMYLLNTDDFALHQLCDWKWLEGEDGRVIKQVANKPVYSATLVKYADLVCTRPCGQAMLSGITEA
;
A
#
# COMPACT_ATOMS: atom_id res chain seq x y z
N TRP A 1 4.45 19.85 -5.93
CA TRP A 1 4.78 18.54 -6.55
C TRP A 1 5.09 17.45 -5.52
N LEU A 2 5.41 17.81 -4.29
CA LEU A 2 5.68 16.85 -3.20
C LEU A 2 4.42 16.46 -2.40
N ILE A 3 3.28 17.13 -2.59
CA ILE A 3 2.07 16.90 -1.80
C ILE A 3 1.17 15.94 -2.58
N PRO A 4 0.79 14.79 -2.00
CA PRO A 4 -0.18 13.88 -2.59
C PRO A 4 -1.58 14.51 -2.59
N HIS A 5 -2.45 14.02 -3.48
CA HIS A 5 -3.86 14.41 -3.46
C HIS A 5 -4.56 13.76 -2.25
N MET A 6 -5.13 14.57 -1.37
CA MET A 6 -5.84 14.08 -0.18
C MET A 6 -7.27 14.59 -0.15
N LYS A 7 -8.23 13.64 -0.14
CA LYS A 7 -9.65 13.92 0.06
C LYS A 7 -10.08 13.36 1.43
N THR A 8 -10.48 14.25 2.32
CA THR A 8 -10.93 13.89 3.68
C THR A 8 -12.45 13.91 3.78
N ASN A 9 -13.00 13.21 4.78
CA ASN A 9 -14.45 13.15 5.03
C ASN A 9 -15.27 12.64 3.83
N VAL A 10 -14.81 11.56 3.22
CA VAL A 10 -15.45 10.97 2.03
C VAL A 10 -16.87 10.45 2.35
N GLY A 11 -17.10 9.91 3.55
CA GLY A 11 -18.38 9.30 3.93
C GLY A 11 -18.60 7.95 3.25
N THR A 12 -19.69 7.79 2.53
CA THR A 12 -20.00 6.52 1.87
C THR A 12 -19.14 6.34 0.61
N ILE A 13 -18.44 5.20 0.53
CA ILE A 13 -17.66 4.86 -0.65
C ILE A 13 -18.56 4.50 -1.83
N SER A 14 -18.23 5.01 -3.01
CA SER A 14 -18.89 4.69 -4.27
C SER A 14 -17.88 4.67 -5.42
N GLU A 15 -18.25 4.02 -6.52
CA GLU A 15 -17.42 4.04 -7.74
C GLU A 15 -17.15 5.46 -8.24
N THR A 16 -18.15 6.36 -8.12
CA THR A 16 -18.01 7.76 -8.52
C THR A 16 -16.93 8.49 -7.75
N VAL A 17 -16.81 8.24 -6.44
CA VAL A 17 -15.77 8.87 -5.60
C VAL A 17 -14.38 8.38 -5.96
N ILE A 18 -14.25 7.09 -6.28
CA ILE A 18 -12.99 6.50 -6.72
C ILE A 18 -12.60 7.10 -8.08
N GLN A 19 -13.57 7.17 -9.02
CA GLN A 19 -13.32 7.72 -10.34
C GLN A 19 -12.92 9.19 -10.28
N GLU A 20 -13.63 10.01 -9.51
CA GLU A 20 -13.31 11.43 -9.31
C GLU A 20 -11.87 11.64 -8.81
N ALA A 21 -11.41 10.77 -7.89
CA ALA A 21 -10.05 10.83 -7.40
C ALA A 21 -9.01 10.43 -8.47
N ILE A 22 -9.33 9.42 -9.29
CA ILE A 22 -8.47 9.00 -10.41
C ILE A 22 -8.39 10.11 -11.46
N ASP A 23 -9.54 10.67 -11.86
CA ASP A 23 -9.61 11.75 -12.85
C ASP A 23 -8.81 12.98 -12.38
N THR A 24 -8.95 13.33 -11.11
CA THR A 24 -8.18 14.44 -10.50
C THR A 24 -6.67 14.21 -10.57
N LEU A 25 -6.22 12.96 -10.33
CA LEU A 25 -4.80 12.62 -10.46
C LEU A 25 -4.33 12.70 -11.91
N GLU A 26 -5.10 12.16 -12.83
CA GLU A 26 -4.77 12.15 -14.25
C GLU A 26 -4.71 13.58 -14.82
N GLU A 27 -5.70 14.42 -14.51
CA GLU A 27 -5.76 15.82 -14.95
C GLU A 27 -4.61 16.68 -14.40
N ASN A 28 -4.31 16.52 -13.10
CA ASN A 28 -3.33 17.40 -12.45
C ASN A 28 -1.89 16.92 -12.64
N THR A 29 -1.64 15.62 -12.75
CA THR A 29 -0.29 15.07 -12.70
C THR A 29 0.04 14.13 -13.86
N GLY A 30 -0.96 13.73 -14.66
CA GLY A 30 -0.80 12.70 -15.68
C GLY A 30 -0.45 11.32 -15.10
N SER A 31 -0.69 11.09 -13.80
CA SER A 31 -0.41 9.82 -13.15
C SER A 31 -1.55 8.84 -13.38
N GLN A 32 -1.21 7.59 -13.70
CA GLN A 32 -2.16 6.50 -13.84
C GLN A 32 -2.12 5.60 -12.61
N VAL A 33 -3.25 5.49 -11.93
CA VAL A 33 -3.40 4.59 -10.78
C VAL A 33 -3.41 3.15 -11.27
N ASN A 34 -2.54 2.33 -10.74
CA ASN A 34 -2.46 0.90 -11.08
C ASN A 34 -2.67 -0.03 -9.88
N PHE A 35 -2.78 0.52 -8.67
CA PHE A 35 -2.97 -0.26 -7.46
C PHE A 35 -3.78 0.50 -6.41
N ILE A 36 -4.76 -0.17 -5.79
CA ILE A 36 -5.59 0.41 -4.74
C ILE A 36 -5.45 -0.43 -3.47
N VAL A 37 -5.10 0.24 -2.36
CA VAL A 37 -5.00 -0.38 -1.02
C VAL A 37 -5.98 0.27 -0.07
N CYS A 38 -6.71 -0.52 0.70
CA CYS A 38 -7.68 0.01 1.65
C CYS A 38 -7.73 -0.81 2.96
N SER A 39 -8.40 -0.27 3.97
CA SER A 39 -8.74 -1.04 5.17
C SER A 39 -9.73 -2.15 4.85
N SER A 40 -9.79 -3.16 5.71
CA SER A 40 -10.74 -4.27 5.54
C SER A 40 -12.20 -3.83 5.63
N GLY A 41 -12.49 -2.81 6.43
CA GLY A 41 -13.83 -2.22 6.57
C GLY A 41 -14.26 -1.47 5.32
N VAL A 42 -13.37 -0.70 4.72
CA VAL A 42 -13.61 -0.01 3.45
C VAL A 42 -13.84 -1.02 2.32
N LYS A 43 -13.08 -2.11 2.28
CA LYS A 43 -13.31 -3.18 1.30
C LYS A 43 -14.71 -3.79 1.42
N ARG A 44 -15.16 -4.07 2.65
CA ARG A 44 -16.54 -4.57 2.87
C ARG A 44 -17.60 -3.56 2.46
N ALA A 45 -17.38 -2.27 2.79
CA ALA A 45 -18.29 -1.19 2.38
C ALA A 45 -18.41 -1.09 0.85
N TYR A 46 -17.27 -1.21 0.15
CA TYR A 46 -17.24 -1.21 -1.30
C TYR A 46 -17.95 -2.45 -1.89
N GLN A 47 -17.71 -3.65 -1.34
CA GLN A 47 -18.45 -4.86 -1.75
C GLN A 47 -19.95 -4.71 -1.56
N LYS A 48 -20.38 -4.14 -0.44
CA LYS A 48 -21.81 -3.88 -0.17
C LYS A 48 -22.41 -2.89 -1.18
N ALA A 49 -21.66 -1.86 -1.55
CA ALA A 49 -22.09 -0.91 -2.59
C ALA A 49 -22.26 -1.61 -3.95
N LEU A 50 -21.30 -2.43 -4.37
CA LEU A 50 -21.38 -3.22 -5.61
C LEU A 50 -22.58 -4.19 -5.60
N ALA A 51 -22.79 -4.90 -4.50
CA ALA A 51 -23.92 -5.82 -4.36
C ALA A 51 -25.28 -5.12 -4.46
N ALA A 52 -25.39 -3.90 -3.93
CA ALA A 52 -26.62 -3.09 -4.01
C ALA A 52 -26.99 -2.73 -5.46
N TYR A 53 -26.01 -2.58 -6.34
CA TYR A 53 -26.23 -2.32 -7.78
C TYR A 53 -26.39 -3.59 -8.62
N LYS A 54 -26.46 -4.77 -8.02
CA LYS A 54 -26.57 -6.09 -8.71
C LYS A 54 -25.50 -6.31 -9.78
N ARG A 55 -24.32 -5.72 -9.60
CA ARG A 55 -23.19 -5.92 -10.51
C ARG A 55 -22.43 -7.19 -10.15
N ASN A 56 -21.90 -7.85 -11.17
CA ASN A 56 -20.92 -8.90 -10.95
C ASN A 56 -19.70 -8.28 -10.26
N ILE A 57 -19.25 -8.95 -9.20
CA ILE A 57 -18.01 -8.57 -8.52
C ILE A 57 -16.86 -9.13 -9.35
N ASP A 58 -16.18 -8.27 -10.07
CA ASP A 58 -14.99 -8.67 -10.82
C ASP A 58 -13.84 -8.97 -9.83
N VAL A 59 -13.29 -10.15 -9.95
CA VAL A 59 -12.17 -10.63 -9.13
C VAL A 59 -10.97 -10.83 -10.04
N MET A 60 -9.86 -10.16 -9.71
CA MET A 60 -8.59 -10.29 -10.40
C MET A 60 -7.66 -11.20 -9.58
N GLU A 61 -6.95 -12.08 -10.25
CA GLU A 61 -5.87 -12.86 -9.63
C GLU A 61 -4.55 -12.10 -9.75
N LEU A 62 -3.94 -11.83 -8.60
CA LEU A 62 -2.61 -11.22 -8.50
C LEU A 62 -1.52 -12.30 -8.47
N GLN A 63 -0.28 -11.91 -8.73
CA GLN A 63 0.88 -12.79 -8.55
C GLN A 63 0.90 -13.35 -7.12
N GLY A 64 1.12 -14.67 -7.01
CA GLY A 64 1.06 -15.37 -5.73
C GLY A 64 -0.31 -15.94 -5.36
N GLY A 65 -1.30 -15.93 -6.27
CA GLY A 65 -2.61 -16.54 -6.07
C GLY A 65 -3.58 -15.75 -5.19
N TYR A 66 -3.28 -14.49 -4.89
CA TYR A 66 -4.19 -13.61 -4.16
C TYR A 66 -5.33 -13.15 -5.07
N LYS A 67 -6.57 -13.31 -4.57
CA LYS A 67 -7.76 -12.78 -5.23
C LYS A 67 -8.07 -11.39 -4.70
N ALA A 68 -8.06 -10.40 -5.59
CA ALA A 68 -8.42 -9.02 -5.30
C ALA A 68 -9.73 -8.64 -6.00
N LEU A 69 -10.46 -7.69 -5.43
CA LEU A 69 -11.53 -7.03 -6.17
C LEU A 69 -10.90 -6.20 -7.28
N SER A 70 -11.60 -6.04 -8.38
CA SER A 70 -11.16 -5.18 -9.49
C SER A 70 -12.06 -3.96 -9.62
N TYR A 71 -11.47 -2.82 -9.84
CA TYR A 71 -12.13 -1.59 -10.28
C TYR A 71 -11.51 -1.16 -11.62
N ASN A 72 -12.25 -1.27 -12.72
CA ASN A 72 -11.77 -0.95 -14.09
C ASN A 72 -10.40 -1.60 -14.41
N GLY A 73 -10.18 -2.85 -13.98
CA GLY A 73 -8.91 -3.55 -14.17
C GLY A 73 -7.81 -3.20 -13.15
N ILE A 74 -8.10 -2.31 -12.20
CA ILE A 74 -7.18 -1.96 -11.11
C ILE A 74 -7.51 -2.84 -9.90
N PRO A 75 -6.53 -3.57 -9.33
CA PRO A 75 -6.76 -4.42 -8.16
C PRO A 75 -7.02 -3.59 -6.90
N VAL A 76 -8.07 -3.96 -6.16
CA VAL A 76 -8.41 -3.38 -4.85
C VAL A 76 -8.09 -4.40 -3.75
N VAL A 77 -7.04 -4.14 -3.01
CA VAL A 77 -6.50 -5.03 -1.97
C VAL A 77 -6.75 -4.45 -0.58
N SER A 78 -7.04 -5.31 0.38
CA SER A 78 -7.09 -4.89 1.78
C SER A 78 -5.79 -5.22 2.49
N ASP A 79 -5.26 -4.27 3.26
CA ASP A 79 -4.12 -4.45 4.12
C ASP A 79 -4.50 -4.17 5.58
N ARG A 80 -4.05 -5.04 6.49
CA ARG A 80 -4.30 -4.90 7.93
C ARG A 80 -3.61 -3.68 8.56
N PHE A 81 -2.54 -3.19 7.92
CA PHE A 81 -1.80 -2.01 8.39
C PHE A 81 -2.36 -0.70 7.84
N CYS A 82 -3.31 -0.78 6.89
CA CYS A 82 -4.00 0.40 6.40
C CYS A 82 -4.89 0.98 7.51
N PRO A 83 -4.80 2.27 7.82
CA PRO A 83 -5.67 2.91 8.81
C PRO A 83 -7.15 2.73 8.47
N ASP A 84 -7.98 2.58 9.50
CA ASP A 84 -9.42 2.43 9.33
C ASP A 84 -10.02 3.61 8.57
N GLY A 85 -11.02 3.34 7.73
CA GLY A 85 -11.69 4.36 6.92
C GLY A 85 -10.80 5.01 5.86
N THR A 86 -9.68 4.37 5.48
CA THR A 86 -8.72 4.94 4.52
C THR A 86 -8.56 4.05 3.29
N MET A 87 -8.39 4.69 2.13
CA MET A 87 -8.07 4.07 0.86
C MET A 87 -6.96 4.86 0.17
N TYR A 88 -5.95 4.16 -0.32
CA TYR A 88 -4.84 4.71 -1.09
C TYR A 88 -4.96 4.29 -2.55
N LEU A 89 -4.86 5.27 -3.45
CA LEU A 89 -4.78 5.06 -4.89
C LEU A 89 -3.32 5.33 -5.30
N LEU A 90 -2.66 4.29 -5.76
CA LEU A 90 -1.21 4.31 -5.95
C LEU A 90 -0.84 4.06 -7.42
N ASN A 91 0.19 4.75 -7.85
CA ASN A 91 0.98 4.40 -9.02
C ASN A 91 2.25 3.71 -8.53
N THR A 92 2.33 2.40 -8.69
CA THR A 92 3.47 1.60 -8.19
C THR A 92 4.76 1.87 -8.93
N ASP A 93 4.70 2.42 -10.14
CA ASP A 93 5.89 2.75 -10.95
C ASP A 93 6.69 3.92 -10.35
N ASP A 94 6.02 4.73 -9.51
CA ASP A 94 6.65 5.84 -8.80
C ASP A 94 7.39 5.40 -7.51
N PHE A 95 7.35 4.11 -7.16
CA PHE A 95 8.02 3.59 -5.97
C PHE A 95 9.29 2.83 -6.34
N ALA A 96 10.38 3.16 -5.68
CA ALA A 96 11.67 2.52 -5.86
C ALA A 96 12.23 2.04 -4.52
N LEU A 97 12.65 0.78 -4.48
CA LEU A 97 13.38 0.25 -3.33
C LEU A 97 14.86 0.57 -3.49
N HIS A 98 15.35 1.50 -2.67
CA HIS A 98 16.77 1.81 -2.57
C HIS A 98 17.40 0.91 -1.52
N GLN A 99 18.41 0.12 -1.90
CA GLN A 99 19.13 -0.72 -0.96
C GLN A 99 20.64 -0.53 -1.08
N LEU A 100 21.28 -0.36 0.07
CA LEU A 100 22.73 -0.27 0.16
C LEU A 100 23.37 -1.66 0.17
N CYS A 101 22.75 -2.60 0.87
CA CYS A 101 23.16 -3.99 0.88
C CYS A 101 21.97 -4.93 1.05
N ASP A 102 22.10 -6.15 0.55
CA ASP A 102 21.16 -7.22 0.83
C ASP A 102 21.39 -7.81 2.23
N TRP A 103 20.59 -8.79 2.62
CA TRP A 103 20.71 -9.47 3.89
C TRP A 103 22.14 -10.00 4.09
N LYS A 104 22.81 -9.53 5.14
CA LYS A 104 24.12 -10.01 5.54
C LYS A 104 24.27 -10.06 7.05
N TRP A 105 25.08 -10.98 7.51
CA TRP A 105 25.45 -11.03 8.91
C TRP A 105 26.44 -9.90 9.25
N LEU A 106 26.15 -9.21 10.35
CA LEU A 106 27.04 -8.15 10.84
C LEU A 106 28.28 -8.77 11.45
N GLU A 107 29.43 -8.50 10.83
CA GLU A 107 30.72 -8.90 11.32
C GLU A 107 31.20 -7.91 12.40
N GLY A 108 31.82 -8.43 13.46
CA GLY A 108 32.52 -7.63 14.46
C GLY A 108 33.86 -7.11 13.97
N GLU A 109 34.54 -6.34 14.80
CA GLU A 109 35.88 -5.87 14.52
C GLU A 109 36.89 -7.05 14.35
N ASP A 110 36.57 -8.20 14.97
CA ASP A 110 37.36 -9.43 14.89
C ASP A 110 37.00 -10.31 13.67
N GLY A 111 36.12 -9.84 12.78
CA GLY A 111 35.60 -10.60 11.64
C GLY A 111 34.62 -11.73 12.02
N ARG A 112 34.21 -11.81 13.28
CA ARG A 112 33.28 -12.84 13.76
C ARG A 112 31.85 -12.37 13.69
N VAL A 113 30.95 -13.24 13.17
CA VAL A 113 29.51 -13.01 13.13
C VAL A 113 28.88 -13.25 14.51
N ILE A 114 29.30 -14.30 15.19
CA ILE A 114 28.77 -14.71 16.50
C ILE A 114 29.55 -14.02 17.62
N LYS A 115 28.82 -13.26 18.45
CA LYS A 115 29.37 -12.55 19.60
C LYS A 115 28.77 -13.06 20.88
N GLN A 116 29.60 -13.25 21.90
CA GLN A 116 29.13 -13.57 23.24
C GLN A 116 28.56 -12.33 23.91
N VAL A 117 27.40 -12.44 24.52
CA VAL A 117 26.78 -11.36 25.29
C VAL A 117 27.55 -11.22 26.61
N ALA A 118 27.95 -9.98 26.95
CA ALA A 118 28.71 -9.73 28.18
C ALA A 118 27.98 -10.26 29.44
N ASN A 119 28.70 -10.97 30.29
CA ASN A 119 28.21 -11.54 31.54
C ASN A 119 27.07 -12.58 31.41
N LYS A 120 26.87 -13.15 30.24
CA LYS A 120 25.87 -14.21 30.01
C LYS A 120 26.45 -15.34 29.16
N PRO A 121 26.14 -16.61 29.43
CA PRO A 121 26.53 -17.74 28.57
C PRO A 121 25.62 -17.85 27.35
N VAL A 122 25.43 -16.73 26.61
CA VAL A 122 24.56 -16.63 25.45
C VAL A 122 25.33 -15.96 24.32
N TYR A 123 25.06 -16.40 23.10
CA TYR A 123 25.63 -15.83 21.90
C TYR A 123 24.54 -15.10 21.09
N SER A 124 24.94 -14.03 20.44
CA SER A 124 24.08 -13.26 19.54
C SER A 124 24.74 -13.12 18.17
N ALA A 125 23.91 -13.13 17.14
CA ALA A 125 24.30 -12.76 15.78
C ALA A 125 23.24 -11.77 15.24
N THR A 126 23.68 -10.75 14.53
CA THR A 126 22.80 -9.72 13.99
C THR A 126 22.76 -9.82 12.47
N LEU A 127 21.56 -10.03 11.94
CA LEU A 127 21.29 -9.99 10.51
C LEU A 127 20.86 -8.57 10.14
N VAL A 128 21.50 -7.96 9.14
CA VAL A 128 21.23 -6.59 8.74
C VAL A 128 20.86 -6.50 7.26
N LYS A 129 19.98 -5.57 6.96
CA LYS A 129 19.66 -5.11 5.61
C LYS A 129 19.44 -3.60 5.67
N TYR A 130 20.12 -2.86 4.83
CA TYR A 130 19.92 -1.43 4.70
C TYR A 130 19.15 -1.17 3.42
N ALA A 131 17.87 -0.90 3.57
CA ALA A 131 16.96 -0.63 2.46
C ALA A 131 15.89 0.37 2.88
N ASP A 132 15.44 1.20 1.95
CA ASP A 132 14.37 2.16 2.13
C ASP A 132 13.46 2.19 0.90
N LEU A 133 12.17 2.42 1.09
CA LEU A 133 11.19 2.55 0.02
C LEU A 133 10.92 4.03 -0.22
N VAL A 134 11.26 4.50 -1.41
CA VAL A 134 11.13 5.91 -1.78
C VAL A 134 10.04 6.07 -2.82
N CYS A 135 9.13 7.02 -2.59
CA CYS A 135 8.20 7.50 -3.60
C CYS A 135 8.82 8.68 -4.34
N THR A 136 9.09 8.51 -5.62
CA THR A 136 9.75 9.54 -6.45
C THR A 136 8.81 10.66 -6.85
N ARG A 137 7.50 10.37 -6.93
CA ARG A 137 6.47 11.32 -7.33
C ARG A 137 5.24 11.27 -6.41
N PRO A 138 5.31 11.86 -5.21
CA PRO A 138 4.19 11.83 -4.26
C PRO A 138 2.90 12.48 -4.78
N CYS A 139 2.99 13.52 -5.63
CA CYS A 139 1.81 14.17 -6.22
C CYS A 139 1.01 13.24 -7.16
N GLY A 140 1.61 12.16 -7.65
CA GLY A 140 0.94 11.13 -8.46
C GLY A 140 0.13 10.12 -7.65
N GLN A 141 0.07 10.28 -6.32
CA GLN A 141 -0.62 9.40 -5.39
C GLN A 141 -1.83 10.10 -4.79
N ALA A 142 -2.88 9.34 -4.43
CA ALA A 142 -4.02 9.89 -3.71
C ALA A 142 -4.36 9.10 -2.46
N MET A 143 -4.93 9.80 -1.49
CA MET A 143 -5.48 9.22 -0.27
C MET A 143 -6.90 9.71 -0.05
N LEU A 144 -7.81 8.78 0.12
CA LEU A 144 -9.19 9.02 0.55
C LEU A 144 -9.31 8.62 2.02
N SER A 145 -9.81 9.50 2.88
CA SER A 145 -9.97 9.22 4.31
C SER A 145 -11.35 9.62 4.82
N GLY A 146 -11.72 9.12 6.01
CA GLY A 146 -13.05 9.34 6.56
C GLY A 146 -14.14 8.58 5.83
N ILE A 147 -13.80 7.41 5.27
CA ILE A 147 -14.75 6.50 4.64
C ILE A 147 -15.50 5.74 5.72
N THR A 148 -16.84 5.73 5.63
CA THR A 148 -17.68 4.95 6.54
C THR A 148 -17.50 3.46 6.25
N GLU A 149 -17.02 2.72 7.22
CA GLU A 149 -16.84 1.27 7.13
C GLU A 149 -18.14 0.50 7.33
N ALA A 150 -18.22 -0.71 6.77
CA ALA A 150 -19.34 -1.62 6.91
C ALA A 150 -18.94 -2.90 7.67
#